data_b65bc626a528f5200089ba2516cf7d73
#
_entry.id   b65bc626a528f5200089ba2516cf7d73
#
_cell.length_a   1.000
_cell.length_b   1.000
_cell.length_c   1.000
_cell.angle_alpha   90.00
_cell.angle_beta   90.00
_cell.angle_gamma   90.00
#
_symmetry.space_group_name_H-M   'P 1'
#
loop_
_entity.id
_entity.type
_entity.pdbx_description
1 polymer ?
#
loop_
_entity_poly.entity_id
_entity_poly.type
_entity_poly.pdbx_seq_one_letter_code
_entity_poly.pdbx_strand_id
1 'polypeptide(L)'
;SRMSTPPLPRRIAHLDMDAFFASVELLRYPQLKGLPVVIGGSPSRNDLALREQYGERYAEIPVEAFDRLSDYTGRGVITTATYPARSFGVGSAMGMMKAARLCPQAILLPVNFDRYRHYSRLFKSIITSITPVMENRGVDEVYIDFTEVPGGQEDGGRVLAQRIQQAIF
;
A
#
# COMPACT_ATOMS: atom_id res chain seq x y z
N SER A 1 24.44 12.95 -45.56
CA SER A 1 24.09 13.34 -44.21
C SER A 1 23.49 12.16 -43.45
N ARG A 2 24.01 11.88 -42.33
CA ARG A 2 23.44 10.83 -41.45
C ARG A 2 22.20 11.38 -40.80
N MET A 3 21.07 10.76 -41.08
CA MET A 3 19.88 10.97 -40.28
C MET A 3 20.08 10.27 -38.94
N SER A 4 20.20 11.02 -37.87
CA SER A 4 20.27 10.44 -36.52
C SER A 4 18.91 9.86 -36.17
N THR A 5 18.92 8.63 -35.61
CA THR A 5 17.70 8.04 -35.06
C THR A 5 17.20 8.91 -33.93
N PRO A 6 15.92 9.32 -33.93
CA PRO A 6 15.37 10.07 -32.78
C PRO A 6 15.56 9.31 -31.49
N PRO A 7 15.87 9.97 -30.38
CA PRO A 7 15.94 9.30 -29.09
C PRO A 7 14.58 8.69 -28.74
N LEU A 8 14.59 7.55 -28.05
CA LEU A 8 13.37 6.95 -27.54
C LEU A 8 12.67 7.91 -26.57
N PRO A 9 11.33 8.00 -26.62
CA PRO A 9 10.61 8.75 -25.60
C PRO A 9 10.93 8.24 -24.21
N ARG A 10 11.14 9.15 -23.27
CA ARG A 10 11.38 8.78 -21.87
C ARG A 10 10.13 8.11 -21.30
N ARG A 11 10.33 6.97 -20.65
CA ARG A 11 9.28 6.22 -19.98
C ARG A 11 9.63 6.11 -18.51
N ILE A 12 9.04 6.98 -17.70
CA ILE A 12 9.25 7.02 -16.26
C ILE A 12 7.92 6.67 -15.60
N ALA A 13 7.93 5.65 -14.77
CA ALA A 13 6.80 5.31 -13.93
C ALA A 13 7.07 5.79 -12.50
N HIS A 14 6.09 6.46 -11.93
CA HIS A 14 6.02 6.72 -10.51
C HIS A 14 5.09 5.67 -9.91
N LEU A 15 5.67 4.73 -9.18
CA LEU A 15 4.91 3.74 -8.44
C LEU A 15 4.72 4.25 -7.02
N ASP A 16 3.59 4.92 -6.80
CA ASP A 16 3.15 5.32 -5.48
C ASP A 16 2.20 4.23 -4.98
N MET A 17 2.69 3.48 -4.02
CA MET A 17 1.91 2.42 -3.42
C MET A 17 1.13 2.95 -2.22
N ASP A 18 0.29 3.93 -2.46
CA ASP A 18 -0.58 4.52 -1.45
C ASP A 18 -1.35 3.47 -0.65
N ALA A 19 -1.75 2.39 -1.30
CA ALA A 19 -2.38 1.27 -0.66
C ALA A 19 -1.40 0.17 -0.23
N PHE A 20 -0.09 0.40 -0.35
CA PHE A 20 0.93 -0.62 -0.06
C PHE A 20 0.80 -1.17 1.36
N PHE A 21 0.72 -0.29 2.34
CA PHE A 21 0.61 -0.72 3.73
C PHE A 21 -0.70 -1.49 3.99
N ALA A 22 -1.80 -1.01 3.40
CA ALA A 22 -3.07 -1.71 3.49
C ALA A 22 -3.00 -3.08 2.82
N SER A 23 -2.39 -3.17 1.65
CA SER A 23 -2.21 -4.43 0.92
C SER A 23 -1.39 -5.44 1.71
N VAL A 24 -0.32 -4.99 2.37
CA VAL A 24 0.52 -5.84 3.22
C VAL A 24 -0.30 -6.39 4.39
N GLU A 25 -1.12 -5.56 5.03
CA GLU A 25 -1.98 -6.03 6.11
C GLU A 25 -3.04 -7.02 5.64
N LEU A 26 -3.62 -6.79 4.47
CA LEU A 26 -4.64 -7.68 3.91
C LEU A 26 -4.10 -9.07 3.55
N LEU A 27 -2.78 -9.23 3.38
CA LEU A 27 -2.17 -10.56 3.24
C LEU A 27 -2.40 -11.42 4.49
N ARG A 28 -2.41 -10.80 5.67
CA ARG A 28 -2.68 -11.45 6.95
C ARG A 28 -4.16 -11.69 7.19
N TYR A 29 -5.00 -10.77 6.71
CA TYR A 29 -6.41 -10.69 7.03
C TYR A 29 -7.26 -10.77 5.76
N PRO A 30 -7.27 -11.94 5.06
CA PRO A 30 -8.04 -12.06 3.82
C PRO A 30 -9.54 -11.82 4.02
N GLN A 31 -10.06 -12.02 5.24
CA GLN A 31 -11.46 -11.74 5.58
C GLN A 31 -11.81 -10.25 5.51
N LEU A 32 -10.82 -9.36 5.49
CA LEU A 32 -11.03 -7.91 5.38
C LEU A 32 -11.01 -7.42 3.94
N LYS A 33 -10.74 -8.29 2.97
CA LYS A 33 -10.69 -7.90 1.56
C LYS A 33 -12.04 -7.34 1.11
N GLY A 34 -12.00 -6.19 0.43
CA GLY A 34 -13.20 -5.51 -0.04
C GLY A 34 -13.89 -4.61 0.99
N LEU A 35 -13.46 -4.65 2.25
CA LEU A 35 -14.00 -3.80 3.30
C LEU A 35 -13.21 -2.50 3.43
N PRO A 36 -13.84 -1.43 3.92
CA PRO A 36 -13.11 -0.23 4.29
C PRO A 36 -12.19 -0.52 5.48
N VAL A 37 -10.89 -0.36 5.27
CA VAL A 37 -9.85 -0.57 6.28
C VAL A 37 -8.95 0.65 6.32
N VAL A 38 -8.65 1.12 7.50
CA VAL A 38 -7.75 2.23 7.78
C VAL A 38 -6.60 1.72 8.64
N ILE A 39 -5.40 2.15 8.33
CA ILE A 39 -4.20 1.81 9.10
C ILE A 39 -3.64 3.08 9.72
N GLY A 40 -3.49 3.08 11.03
CA GLY A 40 -2.94 4.19 11.79
C GLY A 40 -2.88 3.90 13.27
N GLY A 41 -2.02 4.63 13.97
CA GLY A 41 -1.88 4.52 15.41
C GLY A 41 -1.16 3.28 15.90
N SER A 42 -1.10 3.16 17.22
CA SER A 42 -0.49 2.03 17.92
C SER A 42 -1.52 0.94 18.22
N PRO A 43 -1.08 -0.29 18.52
CA PRO A 43 -2.00 -1.35 18.92
C PRO A 43 -2.87 -0.96 20.12
N SER A 44 -4.16 -1.21 20.01
CA SER A 44 -5.11 -1.06 21.10
C SER A 44 -5.06 -2.24 22.06
N ARG A 45 -5.76 -2.13 23.19
CA ARG A 45 -5.94 -3.29 24.10
C ARG A 45 -6.62 -4.45 23.37
N ASN A 46 -7.60 -4.16 22.55
CA ASN A 46 -8.28 -5.18 21.73
C ASN A 46 -7.32 -5.84 20.76
N ASP A 47 -6.45 -5.08 20.08
CA ASP A 47 -5.43 -5.62 19.18
C ASP A 47 -4.52 -6.61 19.92
N LEU A 48 -4.07 -6.25 21.13
CA LEU A 48 -3.23 -7.12 21.93
C LEU A 48 -3.97 -8.37 22.40
N ALA A 49 -5.24 -8.23 22.79
CA ALA A 49 -6.07 -9.37 23.17
C ALA A 49 -6.30 -10.33 22.01
N LEU A 50 -6.51 -9.82 20.81
CA LEU A 50 -6.68 -10.66 19.62
C LEU A 50 -5.39 -11.42 19.28
N ARG A 51 -4.22 -10.78 19.42
CA ARG A 51 -2.92 -11.45 19.24
C ARG A 51 -2.74 -12.60 20.24
N GLU A 52 -3.11 -12.38 21.49
CA GLU A 52 -3.02 -13.42 22.51
C GLU A 52 -3.96 -14.57 22.23
N GLN A 53 -5.19 -14.29 21.82
CA GLN A 53 -6.21 -15.30 21.57
C GLN A 53 -5.95 -16.10 20.31
N TYR A 54 -5.57 -15.47 19.21
CA TYR A 54 -5.45 -16.09 17.90
C TYR A 54 -4.02 -16.44 17.49
N GLY A 55 -3.01 -15.80 18.10
CA GLY A 55 -1.61 -16.00 17.70
C GLY A 55 -1.41 -15.68 16.22
N GLU A 56 -0.94 -16.66 15.45
CA GLU A 56 -0.70 -16.52 14.01
C GLU A 56 -1.93 -16.87 13.15
N ARG A 57 -3.05 -17.21 13.77
CA ARG A 57 -4.29 -17.55 13.05
C ARG A 57 -5.08 -16.30 12.66
N TYR A 58 -4.42 -15.39 11.96
CA TYR A 58 -4.96 -14.07 11.61
C TYR A 58 -6.24 -14.15 10.76
N ALA A 59 -6.31 -15.12 9.85
CA ALA A 59 -7.45 -15.30 8.97
C ALA A 59 -8.71 -15.80 9.69
N GLU A 60 -8.56 -16.31 10.92
CA GLU A 60 -9.67 -16.82 11.73
C GLU A 60 -10.35 -15.78 12.59
N ILE A 61 -9.78 -14.58 12.69
CA ILE A 61 -10.36 -13.51 13.49
C ILE A 61 -11.66 -13.05 12.84
N PRO A 62 -12.80 -13.09 13.57
CA PRO A 62 -14.06 -12.59 13.04
C PRO A 62 -13.96 -11.09 12.72
N VAL A 63 -14.59 -10.67 11.64
CA VAL A 63 -14.58 -9.26 11.23
C VAL A 63 -15.09 -8.36 12.35
N GLU A 64 -16.11 -8.82 13.09
CA GLU A 64 -16.72 -8.06 14.18
C GLU A 64 -15.82 -7.88 15.40
N ALA A 65 -14.72 -8.66 15.48
CA ALA A 65 -13.79 -8.56 16.60
C ALA A 65 -12.77 -7.44 16.47
N PHE A 66 -12.58 -6.92 15.27
CA PHE A 66 -11.63 -5.82 15.03
C PHE A 66 -12.18 -4.48 15.55
N ASP A 67 -11.27 -3.59 15.94
CA ASP A 67 -11.62 -2.21 16.23
C ASP A 67 -12.21 -1.53 14.99
N ARG A 68 -13.12 -0.63 15.22
CA ARG A 68 -13.67 0.25 14.21
C ARG A 68 -13.10 1.66 14.38
N LEU A 69 -13.06 2.40 13.30
CA LEU A 69 -12.60 3.79 13.35
C LEU A 69 -13.47 4.64 14.28
N SER A 70 -14.76 4.32 14.40
CA SER A 70 -15.68 4.95 15.36
C SER A 70 -15.25 4.79 16.82
N ASP A 71 -14.47 3.77 17.15
CA ASP A 71 -14.01 3.51 18.52
C ASP A 71 -12.75 4.32 18.87
N TYR A 72 -12.14 4.96 17.88
CA TYR A 72 -10.87 5.66 18.07
C TYR A 72 -11.06 7.00 18.77
N THR A 73 -10.20 7.27 19.75
CA THR A 73 -10.04 8.57 20.40
C THR A 73 -8.58 8.94 20.40
N GLY A 74 -8.24 10.17 20.05
CA GLY A 74 -6.86 10.65 20.02
C GLY A 74 -6.59 11.63 18.90
N ARG A 75 -5.30 11.91 18.68
CA ARG A 75 -4.81 12.90 17.72
C ARG A 75 -3.97 12.28 16.59
N GLY A 76 -4.08 10.98 16.41
CA GLY A 76 -3.34 10.29 15.36
C GLY A 76 -3.81 10.66 13.96
N VAL A 77 -2.97 10.33 13.00
CA VAL A 77 -3.28 10.50 11.58
C VAL A 77 -3.27 9.14 10.89
N ILE A 78 -3.98 9.07 9.79
CA ILE A 78 -4.01 7.89 8.94
C ILE A 78 -2.69 7.74 8.22
N THR A 79 -2.10 6.53 8.27
CA THR A 79 -0.94 6.18 7.45
C THR A 79 -1.39 5.82 6.03
N THR A 80 -2.39 4.94 5.92
CA THR A 80 -2.98 4.57 4.63
C THR A 80 -4.39 3.99 4.82
N ALA A 81 -5.10 3.82 3.72
CA ALA A 81 -6.44 3.26 3.71
C ALA A 81 -6.70 2.49 2.42
N THR A 82 -7.58 1.51 2.49
CA THR A 82 -8.02 0.75 1.32
C THR A 82 -8.89 1.60 0.40
N TYR A 83 -9.03 1.19 -0.85
CA TYR A 83 -9.91 1.88 -1.79
C TYR A 83 -11.37 1.97 -1.31
N PRO A 84 -11.98 0.93 -0.72
CA PRO A 84 -13.30 1.07 -0.12
C PRO A 84 -13.38 2.17 0.95
N ALA A 85 -12.36 2.33 1.79
CA ALA A 85 -12.32 3.43 2.76
C ALA A 85 -12.18 4.79 2.05
N ARG A 86 -11.34 4.87 1.04
CA ARG A 86 -11.11 6.10 0.27
C ARG A 86 -12.35 6.57 -0.47
N SER A 87 -13.25 5.67 -0.84
CA SER A 87 -14.52 6.03 -1.47
C SER A 87 -15.43 6.87 -0.56
N PHE A 88 -15.18 6.84 0.75
CA PHE A 88 -15.87 7.70 1.73
C PHE A 88 -15.14 9.02 1.99
N GLY A 89 -14.09 9.32 1.23
CA GLY A 89 -13.32 10.55 1.39
C GLY A 89 -12.13 10.45 2.35
N VAL A 90 -11.84 9.26 2.87
CA VAL A 90 -10.72 9.03 3.77
C VAL A 90 -9.41 9.01 2.97
N GLY A 91 -8.37 9.66 3.49
CA GLY A 91 -7.07 9.73 2.81
C GLY A 91 -5.89 9.73 3.77
N SER A 92 -4.69 9.49 3.21
CA SER A 92 -3.44 9.50 3.96
C SER A 92 -3.21 10.87 4.62
N ALA A 93 -2.56 10.86 5.77
CA ALA A 93 -2.27 12.04 6.59
C ALA A 93 -3.51 12.75 7.16
N MET A 94 -4.70 12.27 6.87
CA MET A 94 -5.93 12.80 7.48
C MET A 94 -5.96 12.46 8.97
N GLY A 95 -6.46 13.37 9.80
CA GLY A 95 -6.71 13.10 11.21
C GLY A 95 -7.71 11.95 11.37
N MET A 96 -7.43 11.03 12.29
CA MET A 96 -8.26 9.84 12.47
C MET A 96 -9.66 10.19 12.98
N MET A 97 -9.79 11.26 13.77
CA MET A 97 -11.12 11.72 14.23
C MET A 97 -11.97 12.27 13.07
N LYS A 98 -11.33 12.95 12.11
CA LYS A 98 -12.02 13.39 10.89
C LYS A 98 -12.44 12.20 10.04
N ALA A 99 -11.54 11.24 9.86
CA ALA A 99 -11.82 10.01 9.11
C ALA A 99 -12.96 9.22 9.75
N ALA A 100 -13.03 9.18 11.07
CA ALA A 100 -14.10 8.50 11.80
C ALA A 100 -15.48 9.11 11.51
N ARG A 101 -15.53 10.41 11.24
CA ARG A 101 -16.78 11.06 10.82
C ARG A 101 -17.18 10.68 9.40
N LEU A 102 -16.19 10.47 8.53
CA LEU A 102 -16.43 10.12 7.12
C LEU A 102 -16.76 8.64 6.93
N CYS A 103 -16.12 7.77 7.69
CA CYS A 103 -16.28 6.32 7.58
C CYS A 103 -16.17 5.64 8.95
N PRO A 104 -17.17 5.82 9.83
CA PRO A 104 -17.09 5.27 11.19
C PRO A 104 -17.04 3.75 11.22
N GLN A 105 -17.54 3.08 10.19
CA GLN A 105 -17.58 1.63 10.10
C GLN A 105 -16.25 1.01 9.63
N ALA A 106 -15.27 1.81 9.23
CA ALA A 106 -13.99 1.28 8.77
C ALA A 106 -13.30 0.46 9.85
N ILE A 107 -12.72 -0.66 9.47
CA ILE A 107 -11.83 -1.44 10.34
C ILE A 107 -10.58 -0.61 10.59
N LEU A 108 -10.14 -0.54 11.83
CA LEU A 108 -8.91 0.15 12.21
C LEU A 108 -7.84 -0.86 12.58
N LEU A 109 -6.71 -0.84 11.86
CA LEU A 109 -5.54 -1.65 12.15
C LEU A 109 -4.37 -0.77 12.57
N PRO A 110 -3.53 -1.24 13.50
CA PRO A 110 -2.34 -0.50 13.92
C PRO A 110 -1.25 -0.55 12.85
N VAL A 111 -0.34 0.43 12.90
CA VAL A 111 0.83 0.48 12.02
C VAL A 111 1.89 -0.51 12.49
N ASN A 112 2.50 -1.23 11.53
CA ASN A 112 3.68 -2.05 11.76
C ASN A 112 4.77 -1.65 10.75
N PHE A 113 5.60 -0.68 11.11
CA PHE A 113 6.62 -0.14 10.22
C PHE A 113 7.73 -1.14 9.90
N ASP A 114 8.11 -2.02 10.82
CA ASP A 114 9.16 -3.02 10.56
C ASP A 114 8.76 -3.96 9.43
N ARG A 115 7.52 -4.44 9.45
CA ARG A 115 7.00 -5.29 8.40
C ARG A 115 6.87 -4.53 7.08
N TYR A 116 6.42 -3.29 7.11
CA TYR A 116 6.29 -2.46 5.92
C TYR A 116 7.65 -2.17 5.29
N ARG A 117 8.68 -1.88 6.10
CA ARG A 117 10.04 -1.73 5.61
C ARG A 117 10.57 -3.00 4.96
N HIS A 118 10.29 -4.15 5.56
CA HIS A 118 10.67 -5.44 4.99
C HIS A 118 10.05 -5.65 3.60
N TYR A 119 8.75 -5.44 3.47
CA TYR A 119 8.05 -5.57 2.19
C TYR A 119 8.45 -4.49 1.19
N SER A 120 8.76 -3.29 1.64
CA SER A 120 9.28 -2.24 0.77
C SER A 120 10.63 -2.62 0.16
N ARG A 121 11.53 -3.18 0.95
CA ARG A 121 12.82 -3.68 0.44
C ARG A 121 12.63 -4.79 -0.57
N LEU A 122 11.74 -5.72 -0.30
CA LEU A 122 11.41 -6.81 -1.21
C LEU A 122 10.83 -6.30 -2.52
N PHE A 123 9.90 -5.36 -2.45
CA PHE A 123 9.32 -4.67 -3.59
C PHE A 123 10.38 -3.99 -4.47
N LYS A 124 11.27 -3.20 -3.85
CA LYS A 124 12.34 -2.51 -4.56
C LYS A 124 13.35 -3.48 -5.18
N SER A 125 13.62 -4.59 -4.52
CA SER A 125 14.47 -5.66 -5.05
C SER A 125 13.86 -6.29 -6.31
N ILE A 126 12.57 -6.56 -6.32
CA ILE A 126 11.86 -7.09 -7.48
C ILE A 126 11.94 -6.10 -8.66
N ILE A 127 11.67 -4.83 -8.41
CA ILE A 127 11.74 -3.79 -9.43
C ILE A 127 13.15 -3.67 -10.01
N THR A 128 14.17 -3.67 -9.16
CA THR A 128 15.58 -3.58 -9.59
C THR A 128 15.98 -4.78 -10.46
N SER A 129 15.38 -5.95 -10.25
CA SER A 129 15.62 -7.11 -11.09
C SER A 129 15.00 -6.98 -12.49
N ILE A 130 13.94 -6.17 -12.62
CA ILE A 130 13.25 -5.92 -13.90
C ILE A 130 13.86 -4.74 -14.64
N THR A 131 14.21 -3.67 -13.91
CA THR A 131 14.82 -2.47 -14.46
C THR A 131 15.93 -1.96 -13.54
N PRO A 132 17.11 -1.66 -14.08
CA PRO A 132 18.23 -1.17 -13.27
C PRO A 132 18.11 0.31 -12.88
N VAL A 133 17.27 1.08 -13.56
CA VAL A 133 17.15 2.51 -13.33
C VAL A 133 15.96 2.78 -12.42
N MET A 134 16.26 2.98 -11.15
CA MET A 134 15.27 3.19 -10.11
C MET A 134 15.71 4.29 -9.16
N GLU A 135 14.82 5.25 -8.88
CA GLU A 135 15.04 6.27 -7.86
C GLU A 135 14.18 5.97 -6.63
N ASN A 136 14.83 5.83 -5.48
CA ASN A 136 14.18 5.48 -4.22
C ASN A 136 13.68 6.77 -3.51
N ARG A 137 12.38 6.88 -3.33
CA ARG A 137 11.71 8.06 -2.74
C ARG A 137 11.06 7.78 -1.40
N GLY A 138 11.31 6.64 -0.77
CA GLY A 138 10.73 6.27 0.51
C GLY A 138 10.30 4.83 0.56
N VAL A 139 9.47 4.49 1.55
CA VAL A 139 9.04 3.10 1.78
C VAL A 139 8.12 2.60 0.66
N ASP A 140 7.23 3.46 0.18
CA ASP A 140 6.17 3.12 -0.76
C ASP A 140 6.23 3.89 -2.09
N GLU A 141 7.26 4.70 -2.30
CA GLU A 141 7.42 5.49 -3.52
C GLU A 141 8.69 5.10 -4.27
N VAL A 142 8.55 4.84 -5.56
CA VAL A 142 9.66 4.51 -6.44
C VAL A 142 9.42 5.15 -7.82
N TYR A 143 10.43 5.82 -8.34
CA TYR A 143 10.46 6.27 -9.73
C TYR A 143 11.31 5.31 -10.54
N ILE A 144 10.78 4.84 -11.67
CA ILE A 144 11.44 3.88 -12.53
C ILE A 144 11.56 4.46 -13.92
N ASP A 145 12.79 4.54 -14.43
CA ASP A 145 13.05 4.86 -15.83
C ASP A 145 13.22 3.55 -16.59
N PHE A 146 12.26 3.20 -17.43
CA PHE A 146 12.31 2.00 -18.24
C PHE A 146 12.29 2.30 -19.74
N THR A 147 12.79 3.48 -20.13
CA THR A 147 12.84 3.94 -21.52
C THR A 147 13.51 2.92 -22.44
N GLU A 148 14.60 2.30 -22.00
CA GLU A 148 15.38 1.34 -22.78
C GLU A 148 15.15 -0.12 -22.37
N VAL A 149 14.24 -0.38 -21.42
CA VAL A 149 13.91 -1.74 -20.99
C VAL A 149 13.03 -2.42 -22.07
N PRO A 150 13.30 -3.70 -22.42
CA PRO A 150 12.46 -4.44 -23.37
C PRO A 150 10.97 -4.40 -22.94
N GLY A 151 10.10 -3.99 -23.85
CA GLY A 151 8.67 -3.80 -23.56
C GLY A 151 8.33 -2.47 -22.89
N GLY A 152 9.33 -1.63 -22.57
CA GLY A 152 9.12 -0.35 -21.88
C GLY A 152 8.36 0.69 -22.67
N GLN A 153 8.34 0.56 -24.01
CA GLN A 153 7.65 1.49 -24.91
C GLN A 153 6.23 1.04 -25.28
N GLU A 154 5.83 -0.19 -24.96
CA GLU A 154 4.50 -0.70 -25.28
C GLU A 154 3.42 0.08 -24.56
N ASP A 155 2.45 0.59 -25.32
CA ASP A 155 1.31 1.39 -24.83
C ASP A 155 1.76 2.49 -23.87
N GLY A 156 2.81 3.25 -24.29
CA GLY A 156 3.33 4.35 -23.48
C GLY A 156 3.97 3.92 -22.15
N GLY A 157 4.40 2.65 -22.03
CA GLY A 157 4.98 2.09 -20.83
C GLY A 157 3.99 1.42 -19.89
N ARG A 158 2.69 1.48 -20.19
CA ARG A 158 1.65 0.93 -19.31
C ARG A 158 1.77 -0.57 -19.13
N VAL A 159 2.09 -1.31 -20.21
CA VAL A 159 2.15 -2.77 -20.17
C VAL A 159 3.23 -3.23 -19.19
N LEU A 160 4.43 -2.62 -19.25
CA LEU A 160 5.51 -2.96 -18.32
C LEU A 160 5.17 -2.57 -16.89
N ALA A 161 4.58 -1.39 -16.68
CA ALA A 161 4.19 -0.95 -15.35
C ALA A 161 3.16 -1.90 -14.71
N GLN A 162 2.20 -2.40 -15.49
CA GLN A 162 1.23 -3.39 -15.01
C GLN A 162 1.88 -4.72 -14.66
N ARG A 163 2.85 -5.19 -15.47
CA ARG A 163 3.60 -6.41 -15.16
C ARG A 163 4.39 -6.30 -13.86
N ILE A 164 5.01 -5.16 -13.62
CA ILE A 164 5.73 -4.90 -12.36
C ILE A 164 4.75 -4.98 -11.19
N GLN A 165 3.61 -4.34 -11.31
CA GLN A 165 2.59 -4.33 -10.28
C GLN A 165 2.09 -5.74 -9.96
N GLN A 166 1.84 -6.57 -10.98
CA GLN A 166 1.41 -7.96 -10.82
C GLN A 166 2.48 -8.83 -10.17
N ALA A 167 3.76 -8.59 -10.44
CA ALA A 167 4.85 -9.34 -9.83
C ALA A 167 4.99 -9.08 -8.32
N ILE A 168 4.49 -7.94 -7.83
CA ILE A 168 4.56 -7.54 -6.42
C ILE A 168 3.38 -8.08 -5.64
N PHE A 169 2.22 -8.12 -6.24
CA PHE A 169 0.96 -8.56 -5.67
C PHE A 169 0.48 -9.85 -6.36
#